data_b3e33ce024d3fba74fbb939dc0fec55a
#
_entry.id   b3e33ce024d3fba74fbb939dc0fec55a
#
_cell.length_a   1.000
_cell.length_b   1.000
_cell.length_c   1.000
_cell.angle_alpha   90.00
_cell.angle_beta   90.00
_cell.angle_gamma   90.00
#
_symmetry.space_group_name_H-M   'P 1'
#
loop_
_entity.id
_entity.type
_entity.pdbx_description
1 polymer ?
#
loop_
_entity_poly.entity_id
_entity_poly.type
_entity_poly.pdbx_seq_one_letter_code
_entity_poly.pdbx_strand_id
1 'polypeptide(L)'
;LRLYQVPMLYVEATRPTSAALADGSSDSPPREGATKITGEAAFSHTSAPTCSTISQQDNEKTCALAFNDAWVERASGQTALLNVKINGETRITRVRGDGVLVSTASGSTAYALALGASPLPIAAPILQLVGSNCVYPARWKPVHLNLDVHVELQNIDDKKRPIIGFADSVPLGPVSKLEVRCSRVAGVQIAYCESCDIQAKLYKLQFPVSA
;
A
#
# COMPACT_ATOMS: atom_id res chain seq x y z
N LEU A 1 7.37 4.53 -31.21
CA LEU A 1 6.88 4.40 -29.83
C LEU A 1 7.11 2.98 -29.33
N ARG A 2 7.66 2.84 -28.12
CA ARG A 2 7.76 1.56 -27.41
C ARG A 2 6.63 1.47 -26.41
N LEU A 3 5.84 0.39 -26.45
CA LEU A 3 4.72 0.15 -25.56
C LEU A 3 5.10 -0.88 -24.48
N TYR A 4 4.79 -0.56 -23.25
CA TYR A 4 4.99 -1.45 -22.10
C TYR A 4 3.65 -1.72 -21.43
N GLN A 5 3.29 -2.99 -21.37
CA GLN A 5 2.12 -3.42 -20.60
C GLN A 5 2.52 -3.53 -19.13
N VAL A 6 1.87 -2.76 -18.29
CA VAL A 6 2.14 -2.70 -16.83
C VAL A 6 0.91 -3.20 -16.09
N PRO A 7 1.04 -4.22 -15.25
CA PRO A 7 -0.08 -4.70 -14.45
C PRO A 7 -0.46 -3.69 -13.37
N MET A 8 -1.74 -3.66 -13.02
CA MET A 8 -2.23 -2.96 -11.84
C MET A 8 -2.44 -3.93 -10.67
N LEU A 9 -2.39 -3.43 -9.46
CA LEU A 9 -2.82 -4.16 -8.28
C LEU A 9 -4.35 -4.05 -8.15
N TYR A 10 -4.99 -5.14 -7.79
CA TYR A 10 -6.33 -5.16 -7.24
C TYR A 10 -6.21 -5.26 -5.72
N VAL A 11 -6.83 -4.32 -5.04
CA VAL A 11 -6.75 -4.14 -3.59
C VAL A 11 -8.13 -4.31 -3.00
N GLU A 12 -8.26 -5.16 -2.00
CA GLU A 12 -9.48 -5.37 -1.23
C GLU A 12 -9.20 -5.05 0.24
N ALA A 13 -9.88 -4.04 0.76
CA ALA A 13 -9.77 -3.58 2.13
C ALA A 13 -10.99 -4.03 2.93
N THR A 14 -10.77 -4.75 4.02
CA THR A 14 -11.80 -5.14 4.97
C THR A 14 -11.75 -4.24 6.18
N ARG A 15 -12.87 -3.61 6.55
CA ARG A 15 -12.97 -2.73 7.71
C ARG A 15 -13.02 -3.50 9.02
N PRO A 16 -12.59 -2.91 10.15
CA PRO A 16 -12.78 -3.48 11.47
C PRO A 16 -14.27 -3.60 11.79
N THR A 17 -14.66 -4.63 12.53
CA THR A 17 -16.05 -4.76 13.01
C THR A 17 -16.40 -3.60 13.95
N SER A 18 -17.65 -3.14 13.93
CA SER A 18 -18.15 -2.04 14.77
C SER A 18 -17.92 -2.26 16.28
N ALA A 19 -17.91 -3.53 16.74
CA ALA A 19 -17.55 -3.89 18.09
C ALA A 19 -16.09 -3.58 18.45
N ALA A 20 -15.20 -3.50 17.47
CA ALA A 20 -13.79 -3.15 17.70
C ALA A 20 -13.57 -1.64 17.86
N LEU A 21 -14.48 -0.81 17.36
CA LEU A 21 -14.39 0.66 17.40
C LEU A 21 -15.07 1.29 18.61
N ALA A 22 -16.01 0.57 19.26
CA ALA A 22 -16.88 1.13 20.30
C ALA A 22 -16.21 1.34 21.68
N ASP A 23 -15.05 0.76 21.97
CA ASP A 23 -14.39 0.83 23.29
C ASP A 23 -13.26 1.87 23.38
N GLY A 24 -13.16 2.76 22.41
CA GLY A 24 -12.11 3.78 22.34
C GLY A 24 -12.50 5.14 22.91
N SER A 25 -13.32 5.22 23.97
CA SER A 25 -13.51 6.47 24.71
C SER A 25 -12.25 6.76 25.54
N SER A 26 -11.25 7.35 24.93
CA SER A 26 -10.13 7.96 25.66
C SER A 26 -10.59 9.31 26.20
N ASP A 27 -10.75 9.37 27.51
CA ASP A 27 -10.69 10.60 28.28
C ASP A 27 -9.35 11.28 28.04
N SER A 28 -9.33 12.26 27.17
CA SER A 28 -8.25 13.25 27.09
C SER A 28 -8.88 14.58 26.69
N PRO A 29 -8.70 15.65 27.47
CA PRO A 29 -9.30 16.94 27.17
C PRO A 29 -8.70 17.53 25.87
N PRO A 30 -9.48 18.32 25.11
CA PRO A 30 -9.01 18.94 23.87
C PRO A 30 -7.91 19.96 24.18
N ARG A 31 -6.78 19.84 23.51
CA ARG A 31 -5.77 20.91 23.50
C ARG A 31 -6.31 22.05 22.63
N GLU A 32 -6.65 23.16 23.27
CA GLU A 32 -6.88 24.44 22.61
C GLU A 32 -5.59 24.93 21.94
N GLY A 33 -5.69 25.34 20.70
CA GLY A 33 -4.67 26.09 19.99
C GLY A 33 -4.22 25.47 18.65
N ALA A 34 -5.11 25.39 17.68
CA ALA A 34 -4.70 25.23 16.27
C ALA A 34 -5.44 26.29 15.42
N THR A 35 -4.68 27.26 14.96
CA THR A 35 -5.12 28.31 14.03
C THR A 35 -5.55 27.67 12.71
N LYS A 36 -6.80 27.88 12.31
CA LYS A 36 -7.33 27.51 11.00
C LYS A 36 -6.65 28.32 9.91
N ILE A 37 -5.89 27.65 9.04
CA ILE A 37 -5.49 28.21 7.76
C ILE A 37 -6.53 27.76 6.73
N THR A 38 -7.40 28.68 6.33
CA THR A 38 -8.34 28.48 5.22
C THR A 38 -7.61 28.82 3.91
N GLY A 39 -7.33 27.77 3.13
CA GLY A 39 -6.87 27.90 1.75
C GLY A 39 -7.65 26.89 0.90
N GLU A 40 -8.74 27.35 0.27
CA GLU A 40 -9.49 26.58 -0.72
C GLU A 40 -8.67 26.45 -2.00
N ALA A 41 -8.20 25.25 -2.31
CA ALA A 41 -7.86 24.86 -3.66
C ALA A 41 -8.78 23.70 -4.06
N ALA A 42 -9.77 24.02 -4.89
CA ALA A 42 -10.70 23.06 -5.44
C ALA A 42 -9.96 22.16 -6.46
N PHE A 43 -9.60 20.95 -6.05
CA PHE A 43 -9.27 19.85 -6.97
C PHE A 43 -10.52 19.00 -7.17
N SER A 44 -11.01 18.94 -8.42
CA SER A 44 -12.10 18.04 -8.81
C SER A 44 -11.61 16.60 -8.74
N HIS A 45 -12.06 15.87 -7.73
CA HIS A 45 -11.81 14.43 -7.61
C HIS A 45 -12.69 13.68 -8.59
N THR A 46 -12.08 13.08 -9.62
CA THR A 46 -12.71 12.02 -10.39
C THR A 46 -12.79 10.79 -9.48
N SER A 47 -14.01 10.41 -9.10
CA SER A 47 -14.28 9.26 -8.22
C SER A 47 -13.79 7.97 -8.87
N ALA A 48 -12.94 7.23 -8.15
CA ALA A 48 -12.58 5.85 -8.49
C ALA A 48 -13.85 4.97 -8.54
N PRO A 49 -13.93 3.97 -9.43
CA PRO A 49 -15.08 3.08 -9.50
C PRO A 49 -15.18 2.25 -8.22
N THR A 50 -16.20 2.54 -7.42
CA THR A 50 -16.57 1.75 -6.25
C THR A 50 -17.41 0.56 -6.70
N CYS A 51 -16.90 -0.64 -6.50
CA CYS A 51 -17.68 -1.85 -6.64
C CYS A 51 -18.50 -2.07 -5.37
N SER A 52 -19.76 -1.61 -5.35
CA SER A 52 -20.69 -1.86 -4.26
C SER A 52 -21.52 -3.10 -4.57
N THR A 53 -21.23 -4.22 -3.92
CA THR A 53 -22.17 -5.34 -3.84
C THR A 53 -22.69 -5.40 -2.42
N ILE A 54 -23.96 -5.06 -2.25
CA ILE A 54 -24.67 -5.05 -0.98
C ILE A 54 -25.11 -6.49 -0.68
N SER A 55 -24.55 -7.11 0.35
CA SER A 55 -25.20 -8.14 1.12
C SER A 55 -25.06 -7.78 2.60
N GLN A 56 -26.22 -7.65 3.26
CA GLN A 56 -26.33 -7.38 4.70
C GLN A 56 -25.73 -8.55 5.47
N GLN A 57 -24.84 -8.21 6.40
CA GLN A 57 -24.00 -9.04 7.31
C GLN A 57 -22.63 -9.30 6.72
N ASP A 58 -21.67 -8.58 7.27
CA ASP A 58 -20.24 -8.81 7.27
C ASP A 58 -19.44 -7.59 6.80
N ASN A 59 -18.40 -7.31 7.54
CA ASN A 59 -17.29 -6.40 7.31
C ASN A 59 -17.34 -5.69 5.95
N GLU A 60 -17.70 -4.42 5.97
CA GLU A 60 -17.79 -3.61 4.76
C GLU A 60 -16.44 -3.66 4.01
N LYS A 61 -16.46 -4.20 2.79
CA LYS A 61 -15.31 -4.32 1.94
C LYS A 61 -15.26 -3.17 0.95
N THR A 62 -14.07 -2.61 0.76
CA THR A 62 -13.79 -1.59 -0.25
C THR A 62 -12.76 -2.13 -1.22
N CYS A 63 -13.01 -2.00 -2.53
CA CYS A 63 -12.08 -2.44 -3.58
C CYS A 63 -11.48 -1.22 -4.29
N ALA A 64 -10.21 -1.32 -4.67
CA ALA A 64 -9.51 -0.30 -5.44
C ALA A 64 -8.53 -0.93 -6.44
N LEU A 65 -8.11 -0.13 -7.41
CA LEU A 65 -6.99 -0.46 -8.28
C LEU A 65 -5.83 0.47 -7.93
N ALA A 66 -4.60 -0.06 -7.92
CA ALA A 66 -3.40 0.72 -7.74
C ALA A 66 -2.40 0.44 -8.87
N PHE A 67 -1.76 1.48 -9.36
CA PHE A 67 -0.73 1.41 -10.39
C PHE A 67 0.66 1.20 -9.81
N ASN A 68 1.01 1.97 -8.77
CA ASN A 68 2.31 1.89 -8.13
C ASN A 68 2.31 0.88 -6.98
N ASP A 69 1.50 1.12 -5.96
CA ASP A 69 1.58 0.39 -4.70
C ASP A 69 0.28 0.41 -3.90
N ALA A 70 0.17 -0.56 -2.99
CA ALA A 70 -0.85 -0.61 -1.97
C ALA A 70 -0.18 -0.93 -0.63
N TRP A 71 -0.60 -0.23 0.44
CA TRP A 71 0.02 -0.43 1.74
C TRP A 71 -0.95 -0.23 2.90
N VAL A 72 -0.50 -0.69 4.06
CA VAL A 72 -1.10 -0.35 5.34
C VAL A 72 -0.10 0.40 6.19
N GLU A 73 -0.57 1.39 6.94
CA GLU A 73 0.26 2.06 7.94
C GLU A 73 -0.50 2.26 9.25
N ARG A 74 0.25 2.45 10.33
CA ARG A 74 -0.30 2.72 11.66
C ARG A 74 -1.10 4.02 11.67
N ALA A 75 -2.27 3.98 12.28
CA ALA A 75 -3.13 5.15 12.48
C ALA A 75 -2.89 5.85 13.84
N SER A 76 -1.92 5.39 14.63
CA SER A 76 -1.64 5.92 15.96
C SER A 76 -0.14 6.07 16.22
N GLY A 77 0.26 6.61 17.36
CA GLY A 77 1.66 6.69 17.79
C GLY A 77 2.31 5.34 18.08
N GLN A 78 1.54 4.25 18.15
CA GLN A 78 2.05 2.89 18.34
C GLN A 78 2.38 2.24 17.02
N THR A 79 3.37 1.33 16.98
CA THR A 79 3.69 0.56 15.78
C THR A 79 2.51 -0.29 15.35
N ALA A 80 2.29 -0.46 14.05
CA ALA A 80 1.39 -1.48 13.52
C ALA A 80 1.83 -2.87 14.00
N LEU A 81 0.88 -3.78 14.15
CA LEU A 81 1.13 -5.18 14.51
C LEU A 81 0.40 -6.08 13.49
N LEU A 82 1.16 -6.64 12.56
CA LEU A 82 0.61 -7.28 11.37
C LEU A 82 1.05 -8.74 11.25
N ASN A 83 0.16 -9.59 10.73
CA ASN A 83 0.54 -10.85 10.09
C ASN A 83 0.63 -10.62 8.58
N VAL A 84 1.64 -11.18 7.96
CA VAL A 84 1.81 -11.21 6.50
C VAL A 84 1.62 -12.63 6.01
N LYS A 85 0.63 -12.82 5.13
CA LYS A 85 0.40 -14.10 4.47
C LYS A 85 0.63 -13.98 2.97
N ILE A 86 1.13 -15.05 2.38
CA ILE A 86 1.31 -15.20 0.94
C ILE A 86 0.61 -16.50 0.52
N ASN A 87 -0.36 -16.39 -0.38
CA ASN A 87 -1.17 -17.52 -0.86
C ASN A 87 -1.82 -18.32 0.27
N GLY A 88 -2.34 -17.61 1.30
CA GLY A 88 -2.97 -18.20 2.48
C GLY A 88 -2.03 -18.70 3.57
N GLU A 89 -0.72 -18.82 3.29
CA GLU A 89 0.27 -19.24 4.27
C GLU A 89 0.89 -18.05 5.01
N THR A 90 0.92 -18.09 6.33
CA THR A 90 1.57 -17.06 7.15
C THR A 90 3.09 -17.15 6.98
N ARG A 91 3.69 -16.11 6.40
CA ARG A 91 5.15 -16.00 6.19
C ARG A 91 5.83 -15.23 7.31
N ILE A 92 5.17 -14.19 7.83
CA ILE A 92 5.69 -13.42 8.96
C ILE A 92 4.54 -13.21 9.95
N THR A 93 4.78 -13.61 11.18
CA THR A 93 3.90 -13.32 12.31
C THR A 93 4.39 -12.08 13.04
N ARG A 94 3.45 -11.20 13.44
CA ARG A 94 3.71 -10.08 14.34
C ARG A 94 4.77 -9.09 13.82
N VAL A 95 4.71 -8.74 12.53
CA VAL A 95 5.48 -7.59 12.03
C VAL A 95 5.19 -6.38 12.91
N ARG A 96 6.22 -5.73 13.41
CA ARG A 96 6.13 -4.47 14.15
C ARG A 96 6.89 -3.39 13.41
N GLY A 97 6.21 -2.33 13.03
CA GLY A 97 6.78 -1.22 12.27
C GLY A 97 5.75 -0.14 12.03
N ASP A 98 6.02 0.75 11.10
CA ASP A 98 5.04 1.74 10.68
C ASP A 98 4.00 1.13 9.73
N GLY A 99 4.37 0.14 8.92
CA GLY A 99 3.48 -0.51 7.99
C GLY A 99 4.16 -1.52 7.07
N VAL A 100 3.42 -1.99 6.08
CA VAL A 100 3.88 -2.90 5.02
C VAL A 100 3.29 -2.47 3.70
N LEU A 101 4.10 -2.48 2.65
CA LEU A 101 3.78 -2.04 1.31
C LEU A 101 3.98 -3.17 0.30
N VAL A 102 3.06 -3.29 -0.64
CA VAL A 102 3.17 -4.12 -1.85
C VAL A 102 3.27 -3.20 -3.06
N SER A 103 4.36 -3.31 -3.82
CA SER A 103 4.62 -2.46 -4.98
C SER A 103 4.69 -3.26 -6.26
N THR A 104 4.21 -2.67 -7.36
CA THR A 104 4.48 -3.14 -8.72
C THR A 104 5.91 -2.78 -9.15
N ALA A 105 6.37 -3.31 -10.27
CA ALA A 105 7.62 -2.87 -10.88
C ALA A 105 7.61 -1.37 -11.21
N SER A 106 6.45 -0.83 -11.63
CA SER A 106 6.27 0.61 -11.87
C SER A 106 6.44 1.44 -10.60
N GLY A 107 5.85 0.98 -9.49
CA GLY A 107 5.94 1.63 -8.18
C GLY A 107 7.30 1.46 -7.49
N SER A 108 8.19 0.61 -8.02
CA SER A 108 9.52 0.39 -7.42
C SER A 108 10.38 1.65 -7.34
N THR A 109 10.08 2.66 -8.14
CA THR A 109 10.75 3.98 -8.16
C THR A 109 9.98 5.06 -7.39
N ALA A 110 8.84 4.71 -6.79
CA ALA A 110 7.99 5.58 -5.97
C ALA A 110 8.24 5.35 -4.47
N TYR A 111 7.19 5.12 -3.68
CA TYR A 111 7.30 4.98 -2.23
C TYR A 111 8.16 3.77 -1.82
N ALA A 112 8.11 2.68 -2.57
CA ALA A 112 8.95 1.50 -2.33
C ALA A 112 10.46 1.84 -2.31
N LEU A 113 10.93 2.74 -3.21
CA LEU A 113 12.31 3.19 -3.24
C LEU A 113 12.71 3.89 -1.93
N ALA A 114 11.87 4.77 -1.42
CA ALA A 114 12.11 5.48 -0.16
C ALA A 114 12.19 4.52 1.04
N LEU A 115 11.54 3.35 0.94
CA LEU A 115 11.59 2.29 1.94
C LEU A 115 12.77 1.31 1.73
N GLY A 116 13.65 1.60 0.78
CA GLY A 116 14.87 0.80 0.52
C GLY A 116 14.67 -0.36 -0.44
N ALA A 117 13.59 -0.40 -1.20
CA ALA A 117 13.42 -1.35 -2.29
C ALA A 117 14.32 -1.00 -3.49
N SER A 118 14.65 -1.99 -4.28
CA SER A 118 15.44 -1.78 -5.50
C SER A 118 14.56 -1.34 -6.66
N PRO A 119 14.99 -0.31 -7.43
CA PRO A 119 14.30 0.03 -8.68
C PRO A 119 14.29 -1.15 -9.65
N LEU A 120 13.13 -1.44 -10.23
CA LEU A 120 12.92 -2.54 -11.18
C LEU A 120 12.66 -2.00 -12.60
N PRO A 121 13.02 -2.77 -13.64
CA PRO A 121 12.54 -2.50 -14.98
C PRO A 121 11.01 -2.47 -15.00
N ILE A 122 10.41 -1.48 -15.69
CA ILE A 122 8.96 -1.21 -15.63
C ILE A 122 8.07 -2.40 -16.01
N ALA A 123 8.56 -3.28 -16.88
CA ALA A 123 7.85 -4.49 -17.31
C ALA A 123 8.32 -5.75 -16.57
N ALA A 124 9.07 -5.62 -15.48
CA ALA A 124 9.48 -6.80 -14.70
C ALA A 124 8.24 -7.50 -14.10
N PRO A 125 8.10 -8.82 -14.30
CA PRO A 125 6.95 -9.57 -13.80
C PRO A 125 7.09 -9.89 -12.30
N ILE A 126 7.33 -8.85 -11.50
CA ILE A 126 7.68 -8.96 -10.08
C ILE A 126 6.88 -7.94 -9.28
N LEU A 127 6.38 -8.36 -8.13
CA LEU A 127 5.94 -7.48 -7.05
C LEU A 127 7.03 -7.39 -5.99
N GLN A 128 7.07 -6.28 -5.26
CA GLN A 128 7.94 -6.12 -4.09
C GLN A 128 7.10 -5.99 -2.83
N LEU A 129 7.47 -6.72 -1.79
CA LEU A 129 6.90 -6.59 -0.45
C LEU A 129 7.93 -5.92 0.45
N VAL A 130 7.55 -4.79 1.03
CA VAL A 130 8.49 -3.90 1.73
C VAL A 130 7.92 -3.52 3.09
N GLY A 131 8.72 -3.64 4.15
CA GLY A 131 8.35 -3.17 5.47
C GLY A 131 8.75 -1.70 5.68
N SER A 132 7.88 -0.92 6.30
CA SER A 132 8.16 0.47 6.67
C SER A 132 8.61 0.55 8.12
N ASN A 133 9.85 1.04 8.35
CA ASN A 133 10.44 1.21 9.68
C ASN A 133 10.25 0.00 10.62
N CYS A 134 10.49 -1.20 10.10
CA CYS A 134 10.25 -2.44 10.83
C CYS A 134 11.27 -2.64 11.95
N VAL A 135 10.76 -2.75 13.18
CA VAL A 135 11.52 -3.18 14.36
C VAL A 135 11.60 -4.71 14.40
N TYR A 136 10.55 -5.39 13.94
CA TYR A 136 10.49 -6.83 13.82
C TYR A 136 9.74 -7.25 12.55
N PRO A 137 10.28 -8.15 11.74
CA PRO A 137 11.62 -8.76 11.82
C PRO A 137 12.73 -7.71 11.71
N ALA A 138 13.79 -7.87 12.51
CA ALA A 138 14.92 -6.96 12.47
C ALA A 138 15.62 -7.04 11.11
N ARG A 139 15.96 -5.88 10.52
CA ARG A 139 16.65 -5.78 9.23
C ARG A 139 15.90 -6.48 8.08
N TRP A 140 14.55 -6.45 8.12
CA TRP A 140 13.75 -6.99 7.03
C TRP A 140 14.09 -6.28 5.73
N LYS A 141 14.56 -7.06 4.76
CA LYS A 141 14.86 -6.57 3.41
C LYS A 141 13.63 -6.74 2.51
N PRO A 142 13.45 -5.89 1.50
CA PRO A 142 12.43 -6.07 0.48
C PRO A 142 12.45 -7.47 -0.11
N VAL A 143 11.27 -8.06 -0.29
CA VAL A 143 11.09 -9.41 -0.85
C VAL A 143 10.50 -9.27 -2.24
N HIS A 144 11.04 -10.03 -3.20
CA HIS A 144 10.50 -10.12 -4.55
C HIS A 144 9.52 -11.29 -4.64
N LEU A 145 8.35 -11.04 -5.21
CA LEU A 145 7.27 -11.99 -5.36
C LEU A 145 6.84 -12.07 -6.84
N ASN A 146 6.34 -13.22 -7.27
CA ASN A 146 5.75 -13.37 -8.58
C ASN A 146 4.43 -12.58 -8.69
N LEU A 147 3.96 -12.29 -9.92
CA LEU A 147 2.71 -11.56 -10.14
C LEU A 147 1.44 -12.34 -9.73
N ASP A 148 1.51 -13.67 -9.68
CA ASP A 148 0.38 -14.55 -9.39
C ASP A 148 0.10 -14.73 -7.90
N VAL A 149 0.90 -14.10 -7.03
CA VAL A 149 0.72 -14.21 -5.58
C VAL A 149 -0.46 -13.40 -5.08
N HIS A 150 -1.05 -13.88 -4.00
CA HIS A 150 -2.01 -13.16 -3.17
C HIS A 150 -1.36 -12.81 -1.84
N VAL A 151 -1.23 -11.52 -1.57
CA VAL A 151 -0.68 -10.99 -0.32
C VAL A 151 -1.82 -10.57 0.59
N GLU A 152 -1.79 -11.01 1.84
CA GLU A 152 -2.72 -10.58 2.88
C GLU A 152 -1.94 -9.92 4.02
N LEU A 153 -2.30 -8.68 4.34
CA LEU A 153 -1.78 -7.90 5.46
C LEU A 153 -2.90 -7.79 6.50
N GLN A 154 -2.79 -8.55 7.58
CA GLN A 154 -3.83 -8.65 8.60
C GLN A 154 -3.39 -7.95 9.88
N ASN A 155 -4.21 -7.02 10.37
CA ASN A 155 -4.01 -6.43 11.68
C ASN A 155 -4.30 -7.47 12.78
N ILE A 156 -3.47 -7.49 13.81
CA ILE A 156 -3.63 -8.43 14.95
C ILE A 156 -4.42 -7.78 16.09
N ASP A 157 -4.37 -6.46 16.19
CA ASP A 157 -4.99 -5.73 17.31
C ASP A 157 -5.60 -4.40 16.82
N ASP A 158 -6.79 -4.48 16.27
CA ASP A 158 -7.50 -3.33 15.70
C ASP A 158 -7.84 -2.25 16.75
N LYS A 159 -8.03 -2.65 18.01
CA LYS A 159 -8.39 -1.72 19.08
C LYS A 159 -7.22 -0.85 19.53
N LYS A 160 -6.07 -1.49 19.83
CA LYS A 160 -4.91 -0.76 20.35
C LYS A 160 -4.00 -0.22 19.26
N ARG A 161 -3.97 -0.87 18.11
CA ARG A 161 -3.05 -0.59 17.00
C ARG A 161 -3.79 -0.48 15.68
N PRO A 162 -4.72 0.50 15.56
CA PRO A 162 -5.47 0.69 14.31
C PRO A 162 -4.51 1.00 13.15
N ILE A 163 -4.89 0.53 11.98
CA ILE A 163 -4.17 0.79 10.74
C ILE A 163 -5.09 1.39 9.68
N ILE A 164 -4.52 2.11 8.74
CA ILE A 164 -5.17 2.67 7.57
C ILE A 164 -4.61 1.97 6.32
N GLY A 165 -5.49 1.62 5.40
CA GLY A 165 -5.13 1.10 4.08
C GLY A 165 -5.05 2.19 3.03
N PHE A 166 -4.18 2.00 2.04
CA PHE A 166 -3.99 2.92 0.91
C PHE A 166 -3.82 2.16 -0.40
N ALA A 167 -4.25 2.80 -1.49
CA ALA A 167 -3.98 2.39 -2.86
C ALA A 167 -3.55 3.62 -3.68
N ASP A 168 -2.33 3.66 -4.19
CA ASP A 168 -1.74 4.82 -4.91
C ASP A 168 -1.96 6.16 -4.17
N SER A 169 -1.64 6.24 -2.90
CA SER A 169 -1.86 7.43 -2.05
C SER A 169 -3.33 7.79 -1.76
N VAL A 170 -4.30 7.01 -2.25
CA VAL A 170 -5.71 7.18 -1.92
C VAL A 170 -6.03 6.38 -0.65
N PRO A 171 -6.49 7.03 0.43
CA PRO A 171 -6.83 6.33 1.66
C PRO A 171 -8.12 5.50 1.48
N LEU A 172 -8.06 4.24 1.90
CA LEU A 172 -9.20 3.33 1.94
C LEU A 172 -9.91 3.36 3.31
N GLY A 173 -9.37 4.14 4.24
CA GLY A 173 -9.86 4.25 5.61
C GLY A 173 -9.29 3.19 6.57
N PRO A 174 -9.83 3.10 7.79
CA PRO A 174 -9.44 2.09 8.75
C PRO A 174 -9.70 0.68 8.22
N VAL A 175 -8.71 -0.22 8.36
CA VAL A 175 -8.81 -1.60 7.89
C VAL A 175 -8.36 -2.59 8.96
N SER A 176 -8.99 -3.74 9.02
CA SER A 176 -8.53 -4.91 9.77
C SER A 176 -7.65 -5.82 8.90
N LYS A 177 -7.87 -5.77 7.58
CA LYS A 177 -7.16 -6.58 6.61
C LYS A 177 -7.08 -5.87 5.26
N LEU A 178 -5.92 -5.94 4.60
CA LEU A 178 -5.71 -5.53 3.22
C LEU A 178 -5.24 -6.73 2.40
N GLU A 179 -5.97 -7.05 1.35
CA GLU A 179 -5.62 -8.11 0.41
C GLU A 179 -5.18 -7.49 -0.91
N VAL A 180 -4.04 -7.92 -1.42
CA VAL A 180 -3.42 -7.34 -2.61
C VAL A 180 -3.02 -8.47 -3.56
N ARG A 181 -3.40 -8.32 -4.82
CA ARG A 181 -3.02 -9.23 -5.91
C ARG A 181 -2.88 -8.45 -7.22
N CYS A 182 -2.18 -9.00 -8.18
CA CYS A 182 -2.17 -8.45 -9.51
C CYS A 182 -3.57 -8.54 -10.14
N SER A 183 -4.06 -7.47 -10.75
CA SER A 183 -5.35 -7.46 -11.45
C SER A 183 -5.27 -8.34 -12.70
N ARG A 184 -6.31 -9.16 -12.93
CA ARG A 184 -6.44 -9.99 -14.13
C ARG A 184 -7.15 -9.27 -15.28
N VAL A 185 -7.80 -8.13 -14.97
CA VAL A 185 -8.68 -7.42 -15.92
C VAL A 185 -8.26 -5.98 -16.15
N ALA A 186 -7.41 -5.42 -15.30
CA ALA A 186 -6.93 -4.06 -15.40
C ALA A 186 -5.41 -4.03 -15.57
N GLY A 187 -4.94 -3.24 -16.52
CA GLY A 187 -3.55 -2.96 -16.77
C GLY A 187 -3.40 -1.62 -17.46
N VAL A 188 -2.22 -1.04 -17.42
CA VAL A 188 -1.91 0.22 -18.06
C VAL A 188 -0.90 -0.02 -19.17
N GLN A 189 -1.12 0.59 -20.32
CA GLN A 189 -0.17 0.60 -21.41
C GLN A 189 0.58 1.94 -21.41
N ILE A 190 1.89 1.90 -21.20
CA ILE A 190 2.73 3.08 -21.20
C ILE A 190 3.50 3.16 -22.50
N ALA A 191 3.40 4.31 -23.18
CA ALA A 191 4.12 4.58 -24.41
C ALA A 191 5.33 5.50 -24.14
N TYR A 192 6.49 5.07 -24.60
CA TYR A 192 7.70 5.89 -24.61
C TYR A 192 8.13 6.18 -26.05
N CYS A 193 8.71 7.37 -26.27
CA CYS A 193 9.35 7.64 -27.56
C CYS A 193 10.62 6.79 -27.73
N GLU A 194 11.01 6.50 -28.95
CA GLU A 194 12.18 5.66 -29.25
C GLU A 194 13.49 6.27 -28.75
N SER A 195 13.56 7.61 -28.68
CA SER A 195 14.71 8.34 -28.13
C SER A 195 14.78 8.29 -26.61
N CYS A 196 13.75 7.80 -25.93
CA CYS A 196 13.74 7.69 -24.47
C CYS A 196 14.45 6.40 -24.02
N ASP A 197 15.65 6.54 -23.50
CA ASP A 197 16.40 5.44 -22.90
C ASP A 197 15.95 5.22 -21.45
N ILE A 198 14.98 4.29 -21.28
CA ILE A 198 14.42 3.91 -19.97
C ILE A 198 15.48 3.19 -19.13
N GLN A 199 16.35 2.43 -19.77
CA GLN A 199 17.42 1.70 -19.08
C GLN A 199 18.44 2.67 -18.47
N ALA A 200 18.84 3.69 -19.22
CA ALA A 200 19.73 4.73 -18.69
C ALA A 200 19.11 5.48 -17.50
N LYS A 201 17.78 5.71 -17.52
CA LYS A 201 17.08 6.30 -16.36
C LYS A 201 17.10 5.37 -15.16
N LEU A 202 16.86 4.07 -15.38
CA LEU A 202 16.88 3.07 -14.31
C LEU A 202 18.29 2.96 -13.70
N TYR A 203 19.34 2.95 -14.53
CA TYR A 203 20.72 2.90 -14.04
C TYR A 203 21.10 4.08 -13.16
N LYS A 204 20.60 5.30 -13.47
CA LYS A 204 20.80 6.47 -12.62
C LYS A 204 20.22 6.32 -11.21
N LEU A 205 19.20 5.48 -11.05
CA LEU A 205 18.61 5.19 -9.74
C LEU A 205 19.31 4.03 -9.02
N GLN A 206 19.92 3.12 -9.76
CA GLN A 206 20.55 1.92 -9.21
C GLN A 206 22.03 2.11 -8.85
N PHE A 207 22.72 2.98 -9.57
CA PHE A 207 24.12 3.25 -9.32
C PHE A 207 24.31 4.56 -8.55
N PRO A 208 25.17 4.56 -7.51
CA PRO A 208 25.47 5.80 -6.80
C PRO A 208 26.13 6.80 -7.76
N VAL A 209 25.63 8.02 -7.76
CA VAL A 209 26.28 9.12 -8.49
C VAL A 209 27.57 9.43 -7.73
N SER A 210 28.71 9.23 -8.37
CA SER A 210 29.99 9.77 -7.88
C SER A 210 29.86 11.29 -7.80
N ALA A 211 29.99 11.85 -6.60
CA ALA A 211 30.00 13.28 -6.33
C ALA A 211 31.21 13.95 -7.01
#